data_e9035a6395574e98786454b82a15b284
#
_entry.id   e9035a6395574e98786454b82a15b284
#
_cell.length_a   1.000
_cell.length_b   1.000
_cell.length_c   1.000
_cell.angle_alpha   90.00
_cell.angle_beta   90.00
_cell.angle_gamma   90.00
#
_symmetry.space_group_name_H-M   'P 1'
#
loop_
_entity.id
_entity.type
_entity.pdbx_description
1 polymer ?
#
loop_
_entity_poly.entity_id
_entity_poly.type
_entity_poly.pdbx_seq_one_letter_code
_entity_poly.pdbx_strand_id
1 'polypeptide(L)'
;MLNCQFYISGKQAFRLARVYGKVDVAVTDSPIILGSFYTDEEYIKTACIGEDGKYKNQLNYFIERRKAYNPAGRNQTEDEAKEIDVKVRAMLDKLGKHYVSVEGTLEGYDWIVEDVLIHLNKLTLN
;
A
#
# COMPACT_ATOMS: atom_id res chain seq x y z
N MET A 1 11.89 -19.99 7.37
CA MET A 1 11.72 -18.56 7.76
C MET A 1 10.40 -18.39 8.49
N LEU A 2 10.45 -17.71 9.60
CA LEU A 2 9.24 -17.44 10.35
C LEU A 2 8.39 -16.40 9.63
N ASN A 3 7.17 -16.76 9.31
CA ASN A 3 6.22 -15.84 8.72
C ASN A 3 5.38 -15.23 9.85
N CYS A 4 5.90 -14.17 10.46
CA CYS A 4 5.24 -13.51 11.58
C CYS A 4 4.75 -12.14 11.14
N GLN A 5 3.46 -12.06 10.81
CA GLN A 5 2.87 -10.81 10.36
C GLN A 5 2.86 -9.74 11.46
N PHE A 6 2.77 -10.15 12.70
CA PHE A 6 2.83 -9.23 13.84
C PHE A 6 4.16 -8.45 13.83
N TYR A 7 5.28 -9.17 13.65
CA TYR A 7 6.60 -8.54 13.57
C TYR A 7 6.72 -7.64 12.34
N ILE A 8 6.28 -8.14 11.18
CA ILE A 8 6.38 -7.40 9.92
C ILE A 8 5.59 -6.10 9.99
N SER A 9 4.34 -6.16 10.46
CA SER A 9 3.48 -4.99 10.58
C SER A 9 4.02 -4.00 11.61
N GLY A 10 4.54 -4.49 12.74
CA GLY A 10 5.15 -3.64 13.74
C GLY A 10 6.37 -2.90 13.20
N LYS A 11 7.19 -3.57 12.40
CA LYS A 11 8.36 -2.96 11.79
C LYS A 11 7.99 -1.88 10.78
N GLN A 12 6.97 -2.14 9.96
CA GLN A 12 6.45 -1.17 9.01
C GLN A 12 5.90 0.07 9.73
N ALA A 13 5.12 -0.15 10.79
CA ALA A 13 4.57 0.94 11.59
C ALA A 13 5.67 1.77 12.23
N PHE A 14 6.71 1.13 12.74
CA PHE A 14 7.85 1.82 13.33
C PHE A 14 8.58 2.69 12.32
N ARG A 15 8.83 2.16 11.12
CA ARG A 15 9.54 2.90 10.07
C ARG A 15 8.78 4.15 9.66
N LEU A 16 7.47 4.07 9.55
CA LEU A 16 6.64 5.21 9.18
C LEU A 16 6.57 6.23 10.32
N ALA A 17 6.35 5.77 11.55
CA ALA A 17 6.30 6.64 12.72
C ALA A 17 7.61 7.42 12.90
N ARG A 18 8.73 6.80 12.57
CA ARG A 18 10.04 7.42 12.73
C ARG A 18 10.24 8.65 11.87
N VAL A 19 9.62 8.71 10.69
CA VAL A 19 9.75 9.84 9.78
C VAL A 19 8.57 10.80 9.84
N TYR A 20 7.51 10.43 10.54
CA TYR A 20 6.30 11.25 10.63
C TYR A 20 6.63 12.62 11.25
N GLY A 21 6.21 13.67 10.56
CA GLY A 21 6.49 15.04 10.99
C GLY A 21 7.89 15.53 10.69
N LYS A 22 8.73 14.72 10.06
CA LYS A 22 10.13 15.07 9.74
C LYS A 22 10.37 15.19 8.25
N VAL A 23 9.45 14.73 7.43
CA VAL A 23 9.55 14.77 5.97
C VAL A 23 8.23 15.29 5.39
N ASP A 24 8.30 15.86 4.20
CA ASP A 24 7.10 16.34 3.52
C ASP A 24 6.29 15.21 2.92
N VAL A 25 6.96 14.17 2.43
CA VAL A 25 6.33 13.02 1.80
C VAL A 25 7.05 11.75 2.22
N ALA A 26 6.31 10.73 2.61
CA ALA A 26 6.84 9.39 2.82
C ALA A 26 6.17 8.44 1.83
N VAL A 27 6.97 7.65 1.13
CA VAL A 27 6.48 6.70 0.13
C VAL A 27 6.80 5.28 0.60
N THR A 28 5.83 4.39 0.49
CA THR A 28 6.05 2.97 0.80
C THR A 28 5.36 2.09 -0.22
N ASP A 29 5.99 0.96 -0.54
CA ASP A 29 5.38 -0.10 -1.33
C ASP A 29 4.73 -1.17 -0.43
N SER A 30 4.84 -1.00 0.87
CA SER A 30 4.32 -1.95 1.87
C SER A 30 3.46 -1.21 2.90
N PRO A 31 2.31 -0.68 2.50
CA PRO A 31 1.46 0.07 3.43
C PRO A 31 0.94 -0.81 4.56
N ILE A 32 0.78 -0.21 5.73
CA ILE A 32 0.36 -0.92 6.95
C ILE A 32 -0.95 -1.67 6.74
N ILE A 33 -1.88 -1.09 5.98
CA ILE A 33 -3.19 -1.70 5.75
C ILE A 33 -3.09 -3.10 5.12
N LEU A 34 -2.05 -3.36 4.32
CA LEU A 34 -1.85 -4.67 3.71
C LEU A 34 -1.53 -5.75 4.73
N GLY A 35 -1.07 -5.38 5.92
CA GLY A 35 -0.86 -6.35 7.00
C GLY A 35 -2.13 -7.10 7.35
N SER A 36 -3.29 -6.46 7.21
CA SER A 36 -4.57 -7.09 7.47
C SER A 36 -4.91 -8.17 6.44
N PHE A 37 -4.31 -8.12 5.25
CA PHE A 37 -4.51 -9.12 4.20
C PHE A 37 -3.69 -10.39 4.44
N TYR A 38 -2.51 -10.26 5.05
CA TYR A 38 -1.55 -11.36 5.18
C TYR A 38 -1.67 -12.14 6.48
N THR A 39 -2.76 -11.98 7.22
CA THR A 39 -2.96 -12.67 8.49
C THR A 39 -4.42 -13.10 8.65
N ASP A 40 -4.62 -14.18 9.40
CA ASP A 40 -5.96 -14.62 9.82
C ASP A 40 -6.25 -14.19 11.26
N GLU A 41 -5.27 -13.59 11.95
CA GLU A 41 -5.42 -13.20 13.35
C GLU A 41 -6.16 -11.87 13.46
N GLU A 42 -7.35 -11.89 14.07
CA GLU A 42 -8.18 -10.69 14.16
C GLU A 42 -7.50 -9.53 14.89
N TYR A 43 -6.71 -9.82 15.93
CA TYR A 43 -6.04 -8.76 16.66
C TYR A 43 -4.98 -8.05 15.81
N ILE A 44 -4.32 -8.77 14.90
CA ILE A 44 -3.34 -8.17 13.98
C ILE A 44 -4.07 -7.33 12.93
N LYS A 45 -5.19 -7.82 12.39
CA LYS A 45 -6.01 -7.06 11.44
C LYS A 45 -6.48 -5.75 12.06
N THR A 46 -7.00 -5.81 13.27
CA THR A 46 -7.49 -4.63 13.99
C THR A 46 -6.36 -3.63 14.24
N ALA A 47 -5.18 -4.13 14.62
CA ALA A 47 -4.01 -3.28 14.85
C ALA A 47 -3.56 -2.59 13.56
N CYS A 48 -3.52 -3.30 12.44
CA CYS A 48 -3.12 -2.72 11.16
C CYS A 48 -4.09 -1.65 10.70
N ILE A 49 -5.38 -1.89 10.83
CA ILE A 49 -6.42 -0.92 10.47
C ILE A 49 -6.31 0.32 11.36
N GLY A 50 -6.10 0.13 12.66
CA GLY A 50 -5.96 1.23 13.62
C GLY A 50 -4.72 2.07 13.35
N GLU A 51 -3.59 1.43 13.09
CA GLU A 51 -2.33 2.15 12.79
C GLU A 51 -2.44 2.92 11.47
N ASP A 52 -3.03 2.30 10.45
CA ASP A 52 -3.25 2.96 9.17
C ASP A 52 -4.11 4.21 9.35
N GLY A 53 -5.13 4.13 10.17
CA GLY A 53 -6.06 5.23 10.41
C GLY A 53 -5.46 6.44 11.11
N LYS A 54 -4.27 6.34 11.68
CA LYS A 54 -3.59 7.48 12.29
C LYS A 54 -3.11 8.50 11.27
N TYR A 55 -2.87 8.07 10.04
CA TYR A 55 -2.34 8.93 8.98
C TYR A 55 -3.50 9.44 8.13
N LYS A 56 -3.82 10.73 8.27
CA LYS A 56 -5.01 11.32 7.63
C LYS A 56 -4.77 11.76 6.20
N ASN A 57 -3.53 12.17 5.88
CA ASN A 57 -3.17 12.65 4.55
C ASN A 57 -2.51 11.52 3.77
N GLN A 58 -3.33 10.62 3.24
CA GLN A 58 -2.85 9.45 2.51
C GLN A 58 -3.26 9.51 1.05
N LEU A 59 -2.31 9.13 0.20
CA LEU A 59 -2.55 8.90 -1.21
C LEU A 59 -2.20 7.45 -1.50
N ASN A 60 -3.19 6.67 -1.88
CA ASN A 60 -3.02 5.25 -2.13
C ASN A 60 -3.21 4.96 -3.61
N TYR A 61 -2.24 4.29 -4.21
CA TYR A 61 -2.27 3.97 -5.63
C TYR A 61 -2.17 2.47 -5.81
N PHE A 62 -3.07 1.93 -6.60
CA PHE A 62 -3.03 0.52 -6.98
C PHE A 62 -2.44 0.45 -8.38
N ILE A 63 -1.23 -0.09 -8.48
CA ILE A 63 -0.52 -0.16 -9.76
C ILE A 63 -0.99 -1.39 -10.52
N GLU A 64 -1.60 -1.16 -11.68
CA GLU A 64 -2.07 -2.24 -12.53
C GLU A 64 -0.92 -2.87 -13.29
N ARG A 65 -0.93 -4.20 -13.38
CA ARG A 65 0.10 -4.94 -14.10
C ARG A 65 -0.09 -4.72 -15.61
N ARG A 66 0.96 -4.31 -16.28
CA ARG A 66 0.94 -4.04 -17.72
C ARG A 66 1.89 -4.91 -18.52
N LYS A 67 2.95 -5.40 -17.89
CA LYS A 67 3.91 -6.28 -18.55
C LYS A 67 3.51 -7.73 -18.29
N ALA A 68 3.81 -8.61 -19.27
CA ALA A 68 3.64 -10.03 -19.07
C ALA A 68 4.48 -10.46 -17.85
N TYR A 69 3.85 -11.26 -16.98
CA TYR A 69 4.52 -11.77 -15.81
C TYR A 69 5.58 -12.79 -16.23
N ASN A 70 6.81 -12.60 -15.75
CA ASN A 70 7.89 -13.55 -16.00
C ASN A 70 8.01 -14.48 -14.78
N PRO A 71 7.64 -15.76 -14.91
CA PRO A 71 7.69 -16.70 -13.78
C PRO A 71 9.09 -17.12 -13.38
N ALA A 72 10.10 -16.86 -14.22
CA ALA A 72 11.48 -17.25 -13.92
C ALA A 72 11.95 -16.57 -12.63
N GLY A 73 12.40 -17.37 -11.65
CA GLY A 73 12.86 -16.87 -10.37
C GLY A 73 11.76 -16.44 -9.42
N ARG A 74 10.51 -16.71 -9.73
CA ARG A 74 9.38 -16.38 -8.88
C ARG A 74 8.59 -17.63 -8.49
N ASN A 75 7.92 -17.58 -7.34
CA ASN A 75 7.14 -18.69 -6.81
C ASN A 75 5.68 -18.66 -7.26
N GLN A 76 5.25 -17.61 -7.92
CA GLN A 76 3.86 -17.41 -8.35
C GLN A 76 3.74 -17.43 -9.85
N THR A 77 2.63 -17.97 -10.34
CA THR A 77 2.24 -17.84 -11.74
C THR A 77 1.57 -16.48 -11.96
N GLU A 78 1.41 -16.11 -13.24
CA GLU A 78 0.69 -14.89 -13.60
C GLU A 78 -0.74 -14.91 -13.07
N ASP A 79 -1.42 -16.06 -13.19
CA ASP A 79 -2.80 -16.20 -12.71
C ASP A 79 -2.89 -16.05 -11.19
N GLU A 80 -1.93 -16.62 -10.45
CA GLU A 80 -1.90 -16.46 -8.99
C GLU A 80 -1.69 -15.00 -8.59
N ALA A 81 -0.81 -14.29 -9.29
CA ALA A 81 -0.57 -12.87 -9.02
C ALA A 81 -1.83 -12.03 -9.29
N LYS A 82 -2.54 -12.30 -10.38
CA LYS A 82 -3.79 -11.62 -10.69
C LYS A 82 -4.87 -11.90 -9.66
N GLU A 83 -4.92 -13.13 -9.17
CA GLU A 83 -5.88 -13.52 -8.14
C GLU A 83 -5.62 -12.76 -6.84
N ILE A 84 -4.36 -12.60 -6.46
CA ILE A 84 -3.99 -11.81 -5.28
C ILE A 84 -4.42 -10.36 -5.47
N ASP A 85 -4.21 -9.78 -6.64
CA ASP A 85 -4.62 -8.40 -6.94
C ASP A 85 -6.12 -8.22 -6.76
N VAL A 86 -6.93 -9.18 -7.23
CA VAL A 86 -8.39 -9.14 -7.06
C VAL A 86 -8.77 -9.19 -5.59
N LYS A 87 -8.13 -10.05 -4.82
CA LYS A 87 -8.41 -10.18 -3.38
C LYS A 87 -8.02 -8.94 -2.60
N VAL A 88 -6.89 -8.32 -2.95
CA VAL A 88 -6.45 -7.08 -2.31
C VAL A 88 -7.44 -5.95 -2.59
N ARG A 89 -7.87 -5.79 -3.84
CA ARG A 89 -8.88 -4.78 -4.19
C ARG A 89 -10.17 -5.00 -3.41
N ALA A 90 -10.63 -6.25 -3.33
CA ALA A 90 -11.85 -6.58 -2.60
C ALA A 90 -11.74 -6.22 -1.12
N MET A 91 -10.58 -6.46 -0.52
CA MET A 91 -10.33 -6.08 0.87
C MET A 91 -10.37 -4.57 1.05
N LEU A 92 -9.69 -3.82 0.19
CA LEU A 92 -9.66 -2.37 0.26
C LEU A 92 -11.05 -1.78 0.12
N ASP A 93 -11.85 -2.31 -0.80
CA ASP A 93 -13.24 -1.88 -1.01
C ASP A 93 -14.10 -2.17 0.21
N LYS A 94 -13.93 -3.36 0.79
CA LYS A 94 -14.67 -3.75 2.00
C LYS A 94 -14.35 -2.85 3.18
N LEU A 95 -13.09 -2.43 3.31
CA LEU A 95 -12.66 -1.54 4.38
C LEU A 95 -13.00 -0.07 4.11
N GLY A 96 -13.53 0.24 2.94
CA GLY A 96 -13.83 1.61 2.56
C GLY A 96 -12.57 2.44 2.32
N LYS A 97 -11.46 1.80 1.99
CA LYS A 97 -10.18 2.46 1.78
C LYS A 97 -10.15 3.09 0.39
N HIS A 98 -9.93 4.40 0.34
CA HIS A 98 -9.82 5.10 -0.93
C HIS A 98 -8.48 4.84 -1.58
N TYR A 99 -8.49 4.51 -2.88
CA TYR A 99 -7.29 4.34 -3.68
C TYR A 99 -7.59 4.66 -5.14
N VAL A 100 -6.55 4.96 -5.89
CA VAL A 100 -6.66 5.24 -7.33
C VAL A 100 -5.90 4.16 -8.09
N SER A 101 -6.53 3.58 -9.10
CA SER A 101 -5.86 2.63 -9.99
C SER A 101 -5.04 3.39 -11.02
N VAL A 102 -3.78 2.98 -11.18
CA VAL A 102 -2.85 3.63 -12.10
C VAL A 102 -2.14 2.54 -12.91
N GLU A 103 -1.98 2.78 -14.20
CA GLU A 103 -1.26 1.85 -15.05
C GLU A 103 0.22 1.79 -14.67
N GLY A 104 0.80 0.58 -14.71
CA GLY A 104 2.22 0.37 -14.40
C GLY A 104 3.12 0.74 -15.56
N THR A 105 3.07 1.99 -16.00
CA THR A 105 3.82 2.56 -17.12
C THR A 105 4.55 3.82 -16.68
N LEU A 106 5.41 4.36 -17.55
CA LEU A 106 6.06 5.64 -17.27
C LEU A 106 5.04 6.77 -17.18
N GLU A 107 4.01 6.75 -18.03
CA GLU A 107 2.93 7.73 -17.95
C GLU A 107 2.21 7.64 -16.61
N GLY A 108 1.96 6.42 -16.13
CA GLY A 108 1.35 6.22 -14.82
C GLY A 108 2.21 6.76 -13.69
N TYR A 109 3.52 6.54 -13.77
CA TYR A 109 4.47 7.09 -12.80
C TYR A 109 4.42 8.62 -12.80
N ASP A 110 4.48 9.24 -13.96
CA ASP A 110 4.45 10.69 -14.07
C ASP A 110 3.14 11.25 -13.52
N TRP A 111 2.02 10.56 -13.77
CA TRP A 111 0.73 10.94 -13.24
C TRP A 111 0.72 10.93 -11.70
N ILE A 112 1.31 9.90 -11.10
CA ILE A 112 1.39 9.80 -9.64
C ILE A 112 2.22 10.96 -9.06
N VAL A 113 3.36 11.26 -9.68
CA VAL A 113 4.22 12.35 -9.22
C VAL A 113 3.46 13.67 -9.25
N GLU A 114 2.75 13.97 -10.33
CA GLU A 114 1.95 15.19 -10.42
C GLU A 114 0.84 15.22 -9.38
N ASP A 115 0.15 14.11 -9.20
CA ASP A 115 -0.93 14.01 -8.21
C ASP A 115 -0.42 14.29 -6.80
N VAL A 116 0.72 13.71 -6.44
CA VAL A 116 1.35 13.96 -5.14
C VAL A 116 1.71 15.43 -4.97
N LEU A 117 2.30 16.05 -5.99
CA LEU A 117 2.68 17.46 -5.94
C LEU A 117 1.47 18.37 -5.78
N ILE A 118 0.38 18.08 -6.49
CA ILE A 118 -0.86 18.86 -6.37
C ILE A 118 -1.39 18.79 -4.94
N HIS A 119 -1.43 17.60 -4.35
CA HIS A 119 -1.92 17.42 -2.98
C HIS A 119 -1.01 18.10 -1.96
N LEU A 120 0.31 18.01 -2.16
CA LEU A 120 1.27 18.65 -1.28
C LEU A 120 1.11 20.16 -1.29
N ASN A 121 0.90 20.75 -2.49
CA ASN A 121 0.66 22.18 -2.61
C ASN A 121 -0.62 22.62 -1.89
N LYS A 122 -1.67 21.83 -1.96
CA LYS A 122 -2.92 22.13 -1.24
C LYS A 122 -2.70 22.16 0.28
N LEU A 123 -1.88 21.24 0.80
CA LEU A 123 -1.58 21.22 2.23
C LEU A 123 -0.78 22.43 2.66
N THR A 124 0.16 22.91 1.84
CA THR A 124 1.01 24.04 2.18
C THR A 124 0.28 25.38 2.05
N LEU A 125 -0.80 25.46 1.26
CA LEU A 125 -1.59 26.66 1.10
C LEU A 125 -2.63 26.86 2.20
N ASN A 126 -2.86 25.83 2.98
CA ASN A 126 -3.74 25.90 4.13
C ASN A 126 -2.92 26.17 5.39
#